data_c23dfdeea64a36aabae872a576c9171a
#
_entry.id   c23dfdeea64a36aabae872a576c9171a
#
_cell.length_a   1.000
_cell.length_b   1.000
_cell.length_c   1.000
_cell.angle_alpha   90.00
_cell.angle_beta   90.00
_cell.angle_gamma   90.00
#
_symmetry.space_group_name_H-M   'P 1'
#
loop_
_entity.id
_entity.type
_entity.pdbx_description
1 polymer ?
#
loop_
_entity_poly.entity_id
_entity_poly.type
_entity_poly.pdbx_seq_one_letter_code
_entity_poly.pdbx_strand_id
1 'polypeptide(L)'
;VVAMLLLNSFIDKWLSDRQLIVTGLLLLSSAGIFPFFVQAYPLVLLSRIAFGMGIGLINAKAIAIISQRYQGKERVQMLGIRGSMELIGGASCSLLVGQLLKIHWTFAFLIYGFGFVILIMYLLFVPTMEQVEKKQITKRKQVLNKKDLGMILGMALLAGFVICINSSISLRVPLFQVAGKTIESGQSALVLSLEQGIGIVAGLSFASLIGHFKNRLLPIVMFLLAVCLFGMSVASNIPILILSSVGVGFFYSIILTIIFNRLSESIARNLLNKATAYVLLGCNLGSAISPYVLKLLALISPSFSWIFLAYAIVSFLLFLGFFLNAKMAKKV
;
A
#
# COMPACT_ATOMS: atom_id res chain seq x y z
N VAL A 1 5.82 9.69 6.66
CA VAL A 1 6.33 8.78 5.62
C VAL A 1 6.80 9.56 4.40
N VAL A 2 5.92 10.29 3.67
CA VAL A 2 6.27 11.00 2.43
C VAL A 2 7.44 11.96 2.61
N ALA A 3 7.44 12.80 3.66
CA ALA A 3 8.54 13.70 3.97
C ALA A 3 9.87 12.95 4.18
N MET A 4 9.84 11.79 4.85
CA MET A 4 11.05 10.97 5.06
C MET A 4 11.57 10.30 3.79
N LEU A 5 10.69 9.93 2.85
CA LEU A 5 11.12 9.43 1.54
C LEU A 5 11.91 10.50 0.75
N LEU A 6 11.52 11.77 0.88
CA LEU A 6 12.23 12.89 0.25
C LEU A 6 13.54 13.22 0.99
N LEU A 7 13.53 13.20 2.32
CA LEU A 7 14.69 13.50 3.17
C LEU A 7 15.73 12.38 3.20
N ASN A 8 15.34 11.16 2.85
CA ASN A 8 16.23 10.00 2.92
C ASN A 8 17.55 10.20 2.14
N SER A 9 17.49 10.88 0.97
CA SER A 9 18.68 11.22 0.18
C SER A 9 19.68 12.14 0.90
N PHE A 10 19.23 12.91 1.88
CA PHE A 10 20.10 13.76 2.72
C PHE A 10 20.67 12.97 3.88
N ILE A 11 19.82 12.15 4.53
CA ILE A 11 20.17 11.35 5.72
C ILE A 11 21.18 10.25 5.35
N ASP A 12 21.09 9.68 4.15
CA ASP A 12 22.02 8.68 3.58
C ASP A 12 23.48 9.14 3.51
N LYS A 13 23.74 10.43 3.63
CA LYS A 13 25.10 10.98 3.66
C LYS A 13 25.76 10.84 5.03
N TRP A 14 24.96 10.76 6.09
CA TRP A 14 25.41 10.85 7.49
C TRP A 14 25.34 9.52 8.24
N LEU A 15 24.41 8.64 7.87
CA LEU A 15 24.14 7.37 8.55
C LEU A 15 24.31 6.19 7.60
N SER A 16 24.85 5.09 8.15
CA SER A 16 24.93 3.82 7.41
C SER A 16 23.54 3.20 7.24
N ASP A 17 23.38 2.34 6.22
CA ASP A 17 22.11 1.64 5.96
C ASP A 17 21.62 0.85 7.18
N ARG A 18 22.56 0.24 7.93
CA ARG A 18 22.27 -0.47 9.19
C ARG A 18 21.73 0.47 10.27
N GLN A 19 22.38 1.60 10.47
CA GLN A 19 21.94 2.61 11.45
C GLN A 19 20.56 3.14 11.12
N LEU A 20 20.25 3.37 9.83
CA LEU A 20 18.95 3.84 9.39
C LEU A 20 17.84 2.82 9.62
N ILE A 21 18.11 1.53 9.41
CA ILE A 21 17.14 0.47 9.71
C ILE A 21 16.92 0.34 11.22
N VAL A 22 18.00 0.35 12.00
CA VAL A 22 17.93 0.26 13.47
C VAL A 22 17.17 1.45 14.05
N THR A 23 17.51 2.67 13.66
CA THR A 23 16.78 3.87 14.11
C THR A 23 15.32 3.87 13.65
N GLY A 24 15.06 3.41 12.43
CA GLY A 24 13.70 3.25 11.92
C GLY A 24 12.88 2.25 12.73
N LEU A 25 13.43 1.08 13.04
CA LEU A 25 12.78 0.06 13.87
C LEU A 25 12.57 0.54 15.32
N LEU A 26 13.55 1.23 15.91
CA LEU A 26 13.41 1.83 17.24
C LEU A 26 12.29 2.86 17.27
N LEU A 27 12.25 3.80 16.31
CA LEU A 27 11.20 4.81 16.21
C LEU A 27 9.83 4.17 15.99
N LEU A 28 9.73 3.18 15.09
CA LEU A 28 8.48 2.47 14.82
C LEU A 28 7.95 1.78 16.07
N SER A 29 8.80 1.03 16.77
CA SER A 29 8.40 0.24 17.93
C SER A 29 8.07 1.11 19.13
N SER A 30 8.95 2.04 19.50
CA SER A 30 8.77 2.90 20.68
C SER A 30 7.61 3.88 20.49
N ALA A 31 7.57 4.58 19.38
CA ALA A 31 6.47 5.50 19.08
C ALA A 31 5.16 4.77 18.77
N GLY A 32 5.23 3.54 18.24
CA GLY A 32 4.07 2.68 18.00
C GLY A 32 3.37 2.28 19.28
N ILE A 33 4.11 1.77 20.27
CA ILE A 33 3.57 1.29 21.55
C ILE A 33 3.22 2.43 22.51
N PHE A 34 3.73 3.63 22.30
CA PHE A 34 3.61 4.78 23.20
C PHE A 34 2.17 5.09 23.65
N PRO A 35 1.11 5.06 22.80
CA PRO A 35 -0.25 5.32 23.20
C PRO A 35 -0.85 4.29 24.17
N PHE A 36 -0.23 3.13 24.31
CA PHE A 36 -0.59 2.18 25.36
C PHE A 36 -0.37 2.76 26.77
N PHE A 37 0.72 3.51 26.94
CA PHE A 37 1.11 4.07 28.23
C PHE A 37 0.57 5.48 28.46
N VAL A 38 0.50 6.32 27.41
CA VAL A 38 0.15 7.74 27.50
C VAL A 38 -0.94 8.07 26.47
N GLN A 39 -2.09 8.53 26.97
CA GLN A 39 -3.29 8.78 26.15
C GLN A 39 -3.54 10.28 25.92
N ALA A 40 -2.65 11.16 26.38
CA ALA A 40 -2.78 12.60 26.15
C ALA A 40 -2.66 12.91 24.64
N TYR A 41 -3.69 13.52 24.06
CA TYR A 41 -3.82 13.76 22.61
C TYR A 41 -2.57 14.39 21.97
N PRO A 42 -1.96 15.47 22.52
CA PRO A 42 -0.77 16.08 21.92
C PRO A 42 0.42 15.11 21.86
N LEU A 43 0.62 14.29 22.91
CA LEU A 43 1.71 13.32 22.98
C LEU A 43 1.47 12.13 22.04
N VAL A 44 0.23 11.68 21.93
CA VAL A 44 -0.15 10.67 20.95
C VAL A 44 0.09 11.18 19.54
N LEU A 45 -0.26 12.43 19.22
CA LEU A 45 -0.01 13.00 17.90
C LEU A 45 1.49 13.06 17.59
N LEU A 46 2.31 13.49 18.55
CA LEU A 46 3.77 13.51 18.40
C LEU A 46 4.33 12.11 18.15
N SER A 47 3.85 11.10 18.90
CA SER A 47 4.23 9.71 18.67
C SER A 47 3.86 9.23 17.27
N ARG A 48 2.73 9.64 16.70
CA ARG A 48 2.34 9.29 15.31
C ARG A 48 3.27 9.91 14.27
N ILE A 49 3.79 11.12 14.52
CA ILE A 49 4.82 11.74 13.65
C ILE A 49 6.09 10.90 13.70
N ALA A 50 6.61 10.59 14.89
CA ALA A 50 7.82 9.76 15.06
C ALA A 50 7.64 8.35 14.45
N PHE A 51 6.47 7.73 14.64
CA PHE A 51 6.11 6.45 14.02
C PHE A 51 6.15 6.52 12.49
N GLY A 52 5.54 7.56 11.90
CA GLY A 52 5.56 7.77 10.45
C GLY A 52 6.98 8.00 9.90
N MET A 53 7.87 8.65 10.66
CA MET A 53 9.29 8.78 10.32
C MET A 53 9.98 7.41 10.31
N GLY A 54 9.75 6.57 11.33
CA GLY A 54 10.29 5.21 11.40
C GLY A 54 9.90 4.35 10.20
N ILE A 55 8.60 4.32 9.85
CA ILE A 55 8.11 3.60 8.66
C ILE A 55 8.78 4.12 7.38
N GLY A 56 8.89 5.46 7.24
CA GLY A 56 9.50 6.06 6.06
C GLY A 56 10.96 5.65 5.86
N LEU A 57 11.75 5.59 6.94
CA LEU A 57 13.14 5.14 6.92
C LEU A 57 13.24 3.67 6.49
N ILE A 58 12.47 2.78 7.12
CA ILE A 58 12.52 1.34 6.85
C ILE A 58 12.11 1.04 5.41
N ASN A 59 10.98 1.58 4.94
CA ASN A 59 10.48 1.32 3.60
C ASN A 59 11.44 1.80 2.51
N ALA A 60 12.02 2.99 2.67
CA ALA A 60 12.98 3.51 1.72
C ALA A 60 14.23 2.61 1.64
N LYS A 61 14.74 2.16 2.79
CA LYS A 61 15.94 1.31 2.85
C LYS A 61 15.70 -0.11 2.38
N ALA A 62 14.58 -0.73 2.73
CA ALA A 62 14.24 -2.08 2.27
C ALA A 62 14.25 -2.16 0.73
N ILE A 63 13.63 -1.19 0.06
CA ILE A 63 13.61 -1.14 -1.41
C ILE A 63 15.01 -0.84 -1.97
N ALA A 64 15.76 0.07 -1.35
CA ALA A 64 17.11 0.42 -1.80
C ALA A 64 18.07 -0.78 -1.71
N ILE A 65 18.07 -1.52 -0.60
CA ILE A 65 18.90 -2.70 -0.39
C ILE A 65 18.59 -3.80 -1.39
N ILE A 66 17.29 -4.11 -1.60
CA ILE A 66 16.89 -5.09 -2.61
C ILE A 66 17.37 -4.66 -3.99
N SER A 67 17.23 -3.37 -4.33
CA SER A 67 17.61 -2.85 -5.63
C SER A 67 19.12 -2.78 -5.86
N GLN A 68 19.91 -2.70 -4.80
CA GLN A 68 21.39 -2.70 -4.87
C GLN A 68 21.97 -4.11 -4.98
N ARG A 69 21.35 -5.08 -4.28
CA ARG A 69 21.87 -6.45 -4.20
C ARG A 69 21.41 -7.36 -5.32
N TYR A 70 20.17 -7.22 -5.75
CA TYR A 70 19.56 -8.09 -6.75
C TYR A 70 19.36 -7.37 -8.08
N GLN A 71 19.53 -8.11 -9.19
CA GLN A 71 19.36 -7.58 -10.54
C GLN A 71 18.40 -8.44 -11.36
N GLY A 72 17.82 -7.87 -12.41
CA GLY A 72 16.97 -8.59 -13.35
C GLY A 72 15.78 -9.30 -12.68
N LYS A 73 15.62 -10.59 -12.96
CA LYS A 73 14.50 -11.42 -12.45
C LYS A 73 14.53 -11.59 -10.93
N GLU A 74 15.71 -11.78 -10.34
CA GLU A 74 15.85 -11.95 -8.89
C GLU A 74 15.37 -10.73 -8.10
N ARG A 75 15.65 -9.53 -8.60
CA ARG A 75 15.15 -8.30 -7.99
C ARG A 75 13.63 -8.24 -7.98
N VAL A 76 13.00 -8.60 -9.10
CA VAL A 76 11.53 -8.63 -9.20
C VAL A 76 10.96 -9.64 -8.22
N GLN A 77 11.58 -10.82 -8.10
CA GLN A 77 11.17 -11.83 -7.12
C GLN A 77 11.30 -11.34 -5.67
N MET A 78 12.42 -10.70 -5.31
CA MET A 78 12.62 -10.17 -3.95
C MET A 78 11.65 -9.04 -3.60
N LEU A 79 11.34 -8.16 -4.56
CA LEU A 79 10.29 -7.14 -4.37
C LEU A 79 8.89 -7.77 -4.25
N GLY A 80 8.63 -8.85 -4.99
CA GLY A 80 7.40 -9.63 -4.87
C GLY A 80 7.27 -10.31 -3.50
N ILE A 81 8.32 -10.96 -3.01
CA ILE A 81 8.36 -11.59 -1.68
C ILE A 81 8.14 -10.52 -0.61
N ARG A 82 8.81 -9.35 -0.70
CA ARG A 82 8.57 -8.22 0.20
C ARG A 82 7.09 -7.83 0.25
N GLY A 83 6.47 -7.66 -0.92
CA GLY A 83 5.05 -7.32 -1.02
C GLY A 83 4.15 -8.40 -0.42
N SER A 84 4.43 -9.68 -0.66
CA SER A 84 3.69 -10.78 -0.06
C SER A 84 3.80 -10.81 1.47
N MET A 85 5.01 -10.56 2.01
CA MET A 85 5.22 -10.48 3.46
C MET A 85 4.50 -9.28 4.08
N GLU A 86 4.39 -8.16 3.36
CA GLU A 86 3.60 -6.99 3.77
C GLU A 86 2.11 -7.34 3.90
N LEU A 87 1.56 -8.09 2.93
CA LEU A 87 0.17 -8.56 2.97
C LEU A 87 -0.09 -9.57 4.09
N ILE A 88 0.80 -10.57 4.24
CA ILE A 88 0.70 -11.58 5.31
C ILE A 88 0.78 -10.89 6.68
N GLY A 89 1.76 -10.00 6.87
CA GLY A 89 1.92 -9.23 8.08
C GLY A 89 0.70 -8.36 8.39
N GLY A 90 0.18 -7.65 7.39
CA GLY A 90 -1.01 -6.82 7.52
C GLY A 90 -2.24 -7.62 7.93
N ALA A 91 -2.52 -8.75 7.25
CA ALA A 91 -3.64 -9.62 7.56
C ALA A 91 -3.53 -10.21 8.98
N SER A 92 -2.35 -10.74 9.34
CA SER A 92 -2.11 -11.32 10.66
C SER A 92 -2.22 -10.28 11.78
N CYS A 93 -1.60 -9.10 11.59
CA CYS A 93 -1.69 -7.99 12.55
C CYS A 93 -3.13 -7.50 12.72
N SER A 94 -3.91 -7.41 11.64
CA SER A 94 -5.32 -6.98 11.72
C SER A 94 -6.17 -7.95 12.56
N LEU A 95 -5.96 -9.27 12.42
CA LEU A 95 -6.63 -10.28 13.24
C LEU A 95 -6.25 -10.15 14.73
N LEU A 96 -4.95 -10.02 15.02
CA LEU A 96 -4.46 -9.88 16.39
C LEU A 96 -4.98 -8.60 17.03
N VAL A 97 -4.95 -7.48 16.32
CA VAL A 97 -5.52 -6.20 16.79
C VAL A 97 -7.00 -6.35 17.09
N GLY A 98 -7.76 -7.05 16.23
CA GLY A 98 -9.18 -7.29 16.47
C GLY A 98 -9.48 -8.05 17.77
N GLN A 99 -8.61 -8.97 18.20
CA GLN A 99 -8.74 -9.65 19.49
C GLN A 99 -8.33 -8.73 20.66
N LEU A 100 -7.24 -7.98 20.51
CA LEU A 100 -6.75 -7.04 21.53
C LEU A 100 -7.76 -5.92 21.82
N LEU A 101 -8.45 -5.43 20.80
CA LEU A 101 -9.50 -4.41 20.92
C LEU A 101 -10.70 -4.86 21.76
N LYS A 102 -10.95 -6.18 21.90
CA LYS A 102 -12.00 -6.71 22.76
C LYS A 102 -11.68 -6.50 24.25
N ILE A 103 -10.40 -6.38 24.60
CA ILE A 103 -9.95 -6.17 25.98
C ILE A 103 -10.02 -4.67 26.29
N HIS A 104 -9.29 -3.86 25.56
CA HIS A 104 -9.29 -2.40 25.64
C HIS A 104 -8.65 -1.82 24.39
N TRP A 105 -9.06 -0.63 23.93
CA TRP A 105 -8.56 -0.02 22.70
C TRP A 105 -7.05 0.24 22.72
N THR A 106 -6.46 0.51 23.88
CA THR A 106 -5.01 0.75 24.02
C THR A 106 -4.18 -0.50 23.78
N PHE A 107 -4.72 -1.69 24.04
CA PHE A 107 -4.02 -2.96 23.82
C PHE A 107 -3.66 -3.20 22.34
N ALA A 108 -4.43 -2.62 21.42
CA ALA A 108 -4.10 -2.66 20.00
C ALA A 108 -2.69 -2.11 19.68
N PHE A 109 -2.18 -1.18 20.48
CA PHE A 109 -0.85 -0.60 20.29
C PHE A 109 0.29 -1.52 20.74
N LEU A 110 0.02 -2.56 21.54
CA LEU A 110 1.04 -3.54 21.94
C LEU A 110 1.61 -4.31 20.74
N ILE A 111 0.86 -4.42 19.64
CA ILE A 111 1.34 -5.11 18.42
C ILE A 111 2.61 -4.47 17.87
N TYR A 112 2.81 -3.17 18.06
CA TYR A 112 4.04 -2.48 17.64
C TYR A 112 5.26 -2.88 18.46
N GLY A 113 5.07 -3.48 19.65
CA GLY A 113 6.14 -4.09 20.44
C GLY A 113 6.84 -5.23 19.71
N PHE A 114 6.15 -5.87 18.75
CA PHE A 114 6.76 -6.89 17.87
C PHE A 114 7.95 -6.32 17.07
N GLY A 115 7.98 -5.02 16.83
CA GLY A 115 9.08 -4.35 16.16
C GLY A 115 10.40 -4.43 16.95
N PHE A 116 10.38 -4.54 18.29
CA PHE A 116 11.57 -4.79 19.10
C PHE A 116 12.10 -6.21 18.88
N VAL A 117 11.22 -7.21 18.72
CA VAL A 117 11.64 -8.57 18.39
C VAL A 117 12.33 -8.59 17.04
N ILE A 118 11.74 -7.91 16.04
CA ILE A 118 12.34 -7.77 14.70
C ILE A 118 13.69 -7.05 14.80
N LEU A 119 13.80 -6.01 15.62
CA LEU A 119 15.04 -5.28 15.84
C LEU A 119 16.14 -6.21 16.40
N ILE A 120 15.82 -7.00 17.42
CA ILE A 120 16.75 -7.96 18.02
C ILE A 120 17.18 -9.00 16.98
N MET A 121 16.23 -9.57 16.24
CA MET A 121 16.54 -10.51 15.15
C MET A 121 17.44 -9.87 14.09
N TYR A 122 17.15 -8.62 13.71
CA TYR A 122 17.96 -7.89 12.73
C TYR A 122 19.39 -7.70 13.24
N LEU A 123 19.58 -7.33 14.50
CA LEU A 123 20.91 -7.13 15.10
C LEU A 123 21.70 -8.42 15.21
N LEU A 124 21.05 -9.55 15.49
CA LEU A 124 21.68 -10.86 15.68
C LEU A 124 22.01 -11.55 14.33
N PHE A 125 21.09 -11.51 13.37
CA PHE A 125 21.21 -12.33 12.16
C PHE A 125 21.69 -11.57 10.93
N VAL A 126 21.55 -10.23 10.89
CA VAL A 126 22.02 -9.45 9.76
C VAL A 126 23.44 -8.94 10.05
N PRO A 127 24.47 -9.50 9.38
CA PRO A 127 25.85 -9.09 9.59
C PRO A 127 26.03 -7.61 9.24
N THR A 128 27.00 -6.97 9.91
CA THR A 128 27.42 -5.61 9.56
C THR A 128 27.93 -5.65 8.13
N MET A 129 27.20 -5.04 7.23
CA MET A 129 27.65 -4.96 5.85
C MET A 129 28.78 -3.94 5.81
N GLU A 130 29.98 -4.39 5.51
CA GLU A 130 30.99 -3.50 4.97
C GLU A 130 30.36 -2.75 3.82
N GLN A 131 30.51 -1.43 3.82
CA GLN A 131 30.00 -0.58 2.74
C GLN A 131 30.56 -1.20 1.45
N VAL A 132 29.70 -1.94 0.72
CA VAL A 132 30.00 -2.25 -0.66
C VAL A 132 30.27 -0.88 -1.26
N GLU A 133 31.55 -0.63 -1.59
CA GLU A 133 32.00 0.60 -2.20
C GLU A 133 30.89 1.03 -3.17
N LYS A 134 30.36 2.21 -2.93
CA LYS A 134 29.41 2.82 -3.84
C LYS A 134 30.13 2.87 -5.18
N LYS A 135 30.13 1.75 -5.92
CA LYS A 135 30.54 1.76 -7.31
C LYS A 135 29.77 2.93 -7.87
N GLN A 136 30.51 3.98 -8.14
CA GLN A 136 30.03 5.16 -8.82
C GLN A 136 29.46 4.64 -10.11
N ILE A 137 28.17 4.24 -10.06
CA ILE A 137 27.38 4.16 -11.28
C ILE A 137 27.46 5.56 -11.78
N THR A 138 28.36 5.74 -12.74
CA THR A 138 28.63 6.98 -13.47
C THR A 138 27.26 7.60 -13.71
N LYS A 139 26.98 8.70 -13.00
CA LYS A 139 25.74 9.45 -13.09
C LYS A 139 25.69 10.11 -14.47
N ARG A 140 25.57 9.35 -15.55
CA ARG A 140 24.96 9.86 -16.75
C ARG A 140 23.57 10.29 -16.31
N LYS A 141 23.32 11.60 -16.28
CA LYS A 141 22.00 12.19 -16.11
C LYS A 141 21.14 11.69 -17.27
N GLN A 142 20.56 10.49 -17.12
CA GLN A 142 19.61 10.00 -18.09
C GLN A 142 18.29 10.69 -17.79
N VAL A 143 17.90 11.53 -18.70
CA VAL A 143 16.66 12.31 -18.65
C VAL A 143 15.56 11.38 -19.14
N LEU A 144 14.50 11.22 -18.33
CA LEU A 144 13.26 10.57 -18.76
C LEU A 144 12.68 11.35 -19.95
N ASN A 145 12.35 10.67 -21.01
CA ASN A 145 11.64 11.27 -22.14
C ASN A 145 10.26 11.75 -21.66
N LYS A 146 9.74 12.84 -22.22
CA LYS A 146 8.43 13.40 -21.85
C LYS A 146 7.30 12.36 -21.95
N LYS A 147 7.36 11.46 -22.95
CA LYS A 147 6.39 10.39 -23.15
C LYS A 147 6.45 9.36 -22.02
N ASP A 148 7.65 8.94 -21.62
CA ASP A 148 7.84 7.98 -20.52
C ASP A 148 7.41 8.59 -19.18
N LEU A 149 7.70 9.87 -18.95
CA LEU A 149 7.26 10.59 -17.75
C LEU A 149 5.74 10.66 -17.67
N GLY A 150 5.05 10.95 -18.78
CA GLY A 150 3.58 10.98 -18.82
C GLY A 150 2.97 9.61 -18.48
N MET A 151 3.54 8.53 -19.02
CA MET A 151 3.12 7.16 -18.73
C MET A 151 3.35 6.81 -17.23
N ILE A 152 4.52 7.14 -16.69
CA ILE A 152 4.87 6.88 -15.28
C ILE A 152 3.92 7.66 -14.34
N LEU A 153 3.64 8.92 -14.64
CA LEU A 153 2.72 9.74 -13.86
C LEU A 153 1.28 9.20 -13.92
N GLY A 154 0.82 8.75 -15.09
CA GLY A 154 -0.47 8.08 -15.22
C GLY A 154 -0.56 6.81 -14.39
N MET A 155 0.49 5.98 -14.39
CA MET A 155 0.58 4.79 -13.54
C MET A 155 0.65 5.15 -12.05
N ALA A 156 1.37 6.20 -11.67
CA ALA A 156 1.45 6.68 -10.29
C ALA A 156 0.10 7.22 -9.78
N LEU A 157 -0.63 7.94 -10.62
CA LEU A 157 -1.99 8.42 -10.28
C LEU A 157 -2.97 7.26 -10.14
N LEU A 158 -2.95 6.28 -11.03
CA LEU A 158 -3.79 5.09 -10.93
C LEU A 158 -3.46 4.28 -9.67
N ALA A 159 -2.18 4.06 -9.38
CA ALA A 159 -1.74 3.38 -8.16
C ALA A 159 -2.19 4.16 -6.90
N GLY A 160 -2.01 5.48 -6.90
CA GLY A 160 -2.45 6.35 -5.81
C GLY A 160 -3.97 6.29 -5.60
N PHE A 161 -4.76 6.29 -6.67
CA PHE A 161 -6.21 6.17 -6.60
C PHE A 161 -6.64 4.83 -5.97
N VAL A 162 -6.06 3.72 -6.42
CA VAL A 162 -6.40 2.39 -5.92
C VAL A 162 -5.97 2.20 -4.46
N ILE A 163 -4.80 2.73 -4.08
CA ILE A 163 -4.34 2.79 -2.68
C ILE A 163 -5.24 3.70 -1.82
N CYS A 164 -5.73 4.82 -2.37
CA CYS A 164 -6.67 5.70 -1.68
C CYS A 164 -7.98 4.95 -1.34
N ILE A 165 -8.51 4.15 -2.26
CA ILE A 165 -9.68 3.29 -2.02
C ILE A 165 -9.38 2.31 -0.88
N ASN A 166 -8.28 1.57 -0.97
CA ASN A 166 -7.90 0.57 0.04
C ASN A 166 -7.73 1.19 1.44
N SER A 167 -7.06 2.34 1.53
CA SER A 167 -6.94 3.09 2.78
C SER A 167 -8.29 3.60 3.30
N SER A 168 -9.19 3.99 2.40
CA SER A 168 -10.55 4.41 2.77
C SER A 168 -11.39 3.26 3.33
N ILE A 169 -11.23 2.05 2.82
CA ILE A 169 -11.86 0.84 3.37
C ILE A 169 -11.39 0.62 4.80
N SER A 170 -10.08 0.64 5.04
CA SER A 170 -9.51 0.48 6.38
C SER A 170 -10.01 1.50 7.39
N LEU A 171 -10.32 2.74 6.94
CA LEU A 171 -10.85 3.80 7.79
C LEU A 171 -12.37 3.72 8.00
N ARG A 172 -13.13 3.17 7.04
CA ARG A 172 -14.60 3.21 7.05
C ARG A 172 -15.25 1.89 7.48
N VAL A 173 -14.63 0.74 7.22
CA VAL A 173 -15.18 -0.56 7.64
C VAL A 173 -15.44 -0.63 9.15
N PRO A 174 -14.56 -0.15 10.05
CA PRO A 174 -14.86 -0.14 11.48
C PRO A 174 -16.07 0.72 11.89
N LEU A 175 -16.52 1.62 11.02
CA LEU A 175 -17.67 2.50 11.23
C LEU A 175 -18.96 1.98 10.55
N PHE A 176 -18.89 0.81 9.93
CA PHE A 176 -20.06 0.21 9.28
C PHE A 176 -21.15 -0.15 10.30
N GLN A 177 -22.40 0.09 9.93
CA GLN A 177 -23.55 -0.14 10.82
C GLN A 177 -24.48 -1.19 10.24
N VAL A 178 -24.93 -2.10 11.10
CA VAL A 178 -25.97 -3.09 10.80
C VAL A 178 -27.13 -2.84 11.78
N ALA A 179 -28.34 -2.61 11.26
CA ALA A 179 -29.52 -2.31 12.08
C ALA A 179 -29.29 -1.19 13.10
N GLY A 180 -28.57 -0.13 12.71
CA GLY A 180 -28.29 1.04 13.56
C GLY A 180 -27.19 0.84 14.60
N LYS A 181 -26.57 -0.35 14.67
CA LYS A 181 -25.43 -0.62 15.56
C LYS A 181 -24.14 -0.78 14.77
N THR A 182 -23.07 -0.15 15.25
CA THR A 182 -21.73 -0.32 14.67
C THR A 182 -21.27 -1.77 14.83
N ILE A 183 -20.62 -2.33 13.81
CA ILE A 183 -20.08 -3.69 13.86
C ILE A 183 -19.02 -3.81 14.95
N GLU A 184 -18.89 -5.01 15.50
CA GLU A 184 -17.89 -5.30 16.52
C GLU A 184 -16.45 -5.19 15.95
N SER A 185 -15.50 -4.82 16.81
CA SER A 185 -14.09 -4.70 16.43
C SER A 185 -13.52 -6.00 15.85
N GLY A 186 -13.96 -7.16 16.36
CA GLY A 186 -13.56 -8.46 15.83
C GLY A 186 -14.07 -8.72 14.41
N GLN A 187 -15.30 -8.28 14.10
CA GLN A 187 -15.89 -8.42 12.76
C GLN A 187 -15.21 -7.48 11.76
N SER A 188 -14.96 -6.22 12.14
CA SER A 188 -14.24 -5.29 11.28
C SER A 188 -12.81 -5.73 11.00
N ALA A 189 -12.12 -6.27 12.01
CA ALA A 189 -10.79 -6.83 11.86
C ALA A 189 -10.78 -8.05 10.93
N LEU A 190 -11.80 -8.91 11.02
CA LEU A 190 -11.95 -10.06 10.11
C LEU A 190 -12.13 -9.60 8.66
N VAL A 191 -13.01 -8.61 8.40
CA VAL A 191 -13.22 -8.06 7.07
C VAL A 191 -11.91 -7.55 6.48
N LEU A 192 -11.17 -6.72 7.23
CA LEU A 192 -9.90 -6.13 6.79
C LEU A 192 -8.80 -7.17 6.61
N SER A 193 -8.77 -8.22 7.44
CA SER A 193 -7.80 -9.30 7.30
C SER A 193 -8.06 -10.15 6.06
N LEU A 194 -9.31 -10.46 5.76
CA LEU A 194 -9.69 -11.19 4.55
C LEU A 194 -9.41 -10.37 3.30
N GLU A 195 -9.72 -9.07 3.32
CA GLU A 195 -9.42 -8.13 2.25
C GLU A 195 -7.92 -8.06 1.93
N GLN A 196 -7.06 -8.00 2.94
CA GLN A 196 -5.61 -8.01 2.75
C GLN A 196 -5.09 -9.40 2.37
N GLY A 197 -5.56 -10.44 3.02
CA GLY A 197 -5.13 -11.82 2.79
C GLY A 197 -5.41 -12.33 1.37
N ILE A 198 -6.52 -11.93 0.77
CA ILE A 198 -6.87 -12.31 -0.62
C ILE A 198 -5.87 -11.77 -1.64
N GLY A 199 -5.13 -10.73 -1.32
CA GLY A 199 -4.07 -10.18 -2.16
C GLY A 199 -2.97 -11.20 -2.48
N ILE A 200 -2.73 -12.19 -1.60
CA ILE A 200 -1.78 -13.29 -1.85
C ILE A 200 -2.30 -14.16 -3.00
N VAL A 201 -3.58 -14.53 -2.96
CA VAL A 201 -4.24 -15.32 -4.01
C VAL A 201 -4.24 -14.55 -5.34
N ALA A 202 -4.49 -13.23 -5.27
CA ALA A 202 -4.41 -12.36 -6.44
C ALA A 202 -3.01 -12.37 -7.07
N GLY A 203 -1.95 -12.27 -6.26
CA GLY A 203 -0.56 -12.35 -6.73
C GLY A 203 -0.23 -13.67 -7.41
N LEU A 204 -0.65 -14.80 -6.83
CA LEU A 204 -0.46 -16.13 -7.41
C LEU A 204 -1.24 -16.32 -8.73
N SER A 205 -2.44 -15.75 -8.82
CA SER A 205 -3.31 -15.86 -10.00
C SER A 205 -2.87 -14.93 -11.14
N PHE A 206 -2.04 -13.94 -10.87
CA PHE A 206 -1.68 -12.88 -11.82
C PHE A 206 -1.08 -13.40 -13.13
N ALA A 207 -0.13 -14.35 -13.04
CA ALA A 207 0.55 -14.91 -14.21
C ALA A 207 -0.44 -15.60 -15.17
N SER A 208 -1.40 -16.33 -14.65
CA SER A 208 -2.46 -16.98 -15.42
C SER A 208 -3.41 -15.94 -16.04
N LEU A 209 -3.82 -14.94 -15.26
CA LEU A 209 -4.76 -13.90 -15.71
C LEU A 209 -4.15 -13.04 -16.83
N ILE A 210 -2.89 -12.61 -16.70
CA ILE A 210 -2.24 -11.79 -17.72
C ILE A 210 -1.97 -12.59 -19.00
N GLY A 211 -1.67 -13.89 -18.88
CA GLY A 211 -1.51 -14.79 -20.02
C GLY A 211 -2.79 -14.92 -20.84
N HIS A 212 -3.94 -15.01 -20.18
CA HIS A 212 -5.24 -15.18 -20.83
C HIS A 212 -5.83 -13.88 -21.36
N PHE A 213 -5.86 -12.83 -20.57
CA PHE A 213 -6.54 -11.56 -20.91
C PHE A 213 -5.63 -10.50 -21.53
N LYS A 214 -4.30 -10.62 -21.40
CA LYS A 214 -3.30 -9.70 -21.97
C LYS A 214 -3.66 -8.21 -21.72
N ASN A 215 -3.71 -7.41 -22.77
CA ASN A 215 -4.00 -5.97 -22.70
C ASN A 215 -5.44 -5.63 -22.22
N ARG A 216 -6.35 -6.60 -22.23
CA ARG A 216 -7.73 -6.40 -21.74
C ARG A 216 -7.86 -6.59 -20.22
N LEU A 217 -6.83 -7.11 -19.55
CA LEU A 217 -6.91 -7.41 -18.13
C LEU A 217 -7.21 -6.15 -17.30
N LEU A 218 -6.52 -5.03 -17.55
CA LEU A 218 -6.73 -3.80 -16.78
C LEU A 218 -8.17 -3.26 -16.87
N PRO A 219 -8.80 -3.09 -18.05
CA PRO A 219 -10.20 -2.71 -18.12
C PRO A 219 -11.14 -3.67 -17.39
N ILE A 220 -10.96 -4.97 -17.55
CA ILE A 220 -11.82 -5.98 -16.91
C ILE A 220 -11.72 -5.85 -15.38
N VAL A 221 -10.52 -5.76 -14.84
CA VAL A 221 -10.29 -5.66 -13.40
C VAL A 221 -10.82 -4.34 -12.83
N MET A 222 -10.72 -3.23 -13.57
CA MET A 222 -11.31 -1.94 -13.18
C MET A 222 -12.85 -2.00 -13.15
N PHE A 223 -13.46 -2.68 -14.09
CA PHE A 223 -14.92 -2.92 -14.07
C PHE A 223 -15.34 -3.74 -12.84
N LEU A 224 -14.64 -4.86 -12.58
CA LEU A 224 -14.94 -5.74 -11.46
C LEU A 224 -14.69 -5.04 -10.11
N LEU A 225 -13.65 -4.19 -10.03
CA LEU A 225 -13.43 -3.32 -8.88
C LEU A 225 -14.61 -2.39 -8.64
N ALA A 226 -15.15 -1.75 -9.71
CA ALA A 226 -16.32 -0.88 -9.60
C ALA A 226 -17.57 -1.64 -9.13
N VAL A 227 -17.79 -2.88 -9.60
CA VAL A 227 -18.87 -3.75 -9.14
C VAL A 227 -18.73 -4.09 -7.66
N CYS A 228 -17.52 -4.44 -7.20
CA CYS A 228 -17.28 -4.72 -5.77
C CYS A 228 -17.49 -3.47 -4.90
N LEU A 229 -17.03 -2.30 -5.34
CA LEU A 229 -17.26 -1.03 -4.63
C LEU A 229 -18.76 -0.67 -4.59
N PHE A 230 -19.49 -0.93 -5.66
CA PHE A 230 -20.96 -0.81 -5.66
C PHE A 230 -21.58 -1.80 -4.67
N GLY A 231 -21.12 -3.05 -4.63
CA GLY A 231 -21.52 -4.04 -3.62
C GLY A 231 -21.33 -3.54 -2.19
N MET A 232 -20.19 -2.87 -1.90
CA MET A 232 -19.96 -2.23 -0.60
C MET A 232 -20.96 -1.09 -0.35
N SER A 233 -21.34 -0.31 -1.36
CA SER A 233 -22.27 0.81 -1.19
C SER A 233 -23.70 0.35 -0.83
N VAL A 234 -24.11 -0.81 -1.29
CA VAL A 234 -25.44 -1.39 -1.00
C VAL A 234 -25.40 -2.44 0.12
N ALA A 235 -24.25 -2.65 0.75
CA ALA A 235 -24.10 -3.60 1.82
C ALA A 235 -25.00 -3.24 3.02
N SER A 236 -25.91 -4.15 3.37
CA SER A 236 -26.82 -4.02 4.52
C SER A 236 -26.48 -5.00 5.64
N ASN A 237 -25.59 -5.95 5.39
CA ASN A 237 -25.17 -6.99 6.31
C ASN A 237 -23.68 -7.34 6.15
N ILE A 238 -23.13 -8.03 7.16
CA ILE A 238 -21.72 -8.40 7.21
C ILE A 238 -21.27 -9.32 6.08
N PRO A 239 -22.02 -10.37 5.67
CA PRO A 239 -21.64 -11.22 4.57
C PRO A 239 -21.45 -10.49 3.23
N ILE A 240 -22.34 -9.57 2.89
CA ILE A 240 -22.23 -8.74 1.66
C ILE A 240 -21.00 -7.83 1.79
N LEU A 241 -20.76 -7.23 2.95
CA LEU A 241 -19.59 -6.40 3.22
C LEU A 241 -18.30 -7.21 3.03
N ILE A 242 -18.21 -8.42 3.60
CA ILE A 242 -17.05 -9.32 3.45
C ILE A 242 -16.81 -9.64 1.98
N LEU A 243 -17.84 -10.14 1.28
CA LEU A 243 -17.73 -10.55 -0.13
C LEU A 243 -17.23 -9.40 -1.00
N SER A 244 -17.81 -8.23 -0.81
CA SER A 244 -17.46 -7.03 -1.57
C SER A 244 -16.05 -6.54 -1.22
N SER A 245 -15.66 -6.50 0.06
CA SER A 245 -14.31 -6.09 0.51
C SER A 245 -13.24 -7.05 0.00
N VAL A 246 -13.47 -8.35 0.08
CA VAL A 246 -12.56 -9.39 -0.45
C VAL A 246 -12.40 -9.21 -1.97
N GLY A 247 -13.49 -8.94 -2.69
CA GLY A 247 -13.41 -8.63 -4.12
C GLY A 247 -12.57 -7.39 -4.40
N VAL A 248 -12.75 -6.31 -3.63
CA VAL A 248 -11.91 -5.10 -3.76
C VAL A 248 -10.44 -5.43 -3.50
N GLY A 249 -10.11 -6.15 -2.43
CA GLY A 249 -8.75 -6.56 -2.09
C GLY A 249 -8.08 -7.38 -3.19
N PHE A 250 -8.84 -8.31 -3.82
CA PHE A 250 -8.35 -9.10 -4.95
C PHE A 250 -8.03 -8.22 -6.16
N PHE A 251 -8.99 -7.41 -6.61
CA PHE A 251 -8.82 -6.59 -7.81
C PHE A 251 -7.82 -5.45 -7.61
N TYR A 252 -7.78 -4.84 -6.43
CA TYR A 252 -6.78 -3.88 -6.02
C TYR A 252 -5.36 -4.44 -6.21
N SER A 253 -5.11 -5.64 -5.69
CA SER A 253 -3.79 -6.31 -5.77
C SER A 253 -3.41 -6.63 -7.21
N ILE A 254 -4.37 -7.08 -8.04
CA ILE A 254 -4.14 -7.32 -9.48
C ILE A 254 -3.78 -6.01 -10.20
N ILE A 255 -4.47 -4.90 -9.93
CA ILE A 255 -4.19 -3.61 -10.57
C ILE A 255 -2.77 -3.15 -10.24
N LEU A 256 -2.36 -3.20 -8.98
CA LEU A 256 -0.99 -2.84 -8.59
C LEU A 256 0.04 -3.72 -9.30
N THR A 257 -0.21 -5.01 -9.37
CA THR A 257 0.69 -5.94 -10.07
C THR A 257 0.76 -5.62 -11.57
N ILE A 258 -0.36 -5.29 -12.22
CA ILE A 258 -0.37 -4.83 -13.63
C ILE A 258 0.49 -3.58 -13.79
N ILE A 259 0.36 -2.59 -12.89
CA ILE A 259 1.11 -1.34 -12.95
C ILE A 259 2.62 -1.61 -12.89
N PHE A 260 3.08 -2.39 -11.92
CA PHE A 260 4.51 -2.72 -11.78
C PHE A 260 5.02 -3.61 -12.93
N ASN A 261 4.21 -4.54 -13.42
CA ASN A 261 4.56 -5.36 -14.58
C ASN A 261 4.72 -4.50 -15.83
N ARG A 262 3.76 -3.65 -16.17
CA ARG A 262 3.86 -2.73 -17.31
C ARG A 262 5.03 -1.77 -17.19
N LEU A 263 5.30 -1.27 -15.98
CA LEU A 263 6.46 -0.42 -15.74
C LEU A 263 7.76 -1.14 -16.09
N SER A 264 7.90 -2.40 -15.69
CA SER A 264 9.10 -3.21 -15.97
C SER A 264 9.27 -3.59 -17.44
N GLU A 265 8.16 -3.71 -18.19
CA GLU A 265 8.17 -4.00 -19.62
C GLU A 265 8.43 -2.76 -20.49
N SER A 266 7.90 -1.60 -20.07
CA SER A 266 7.90 -0.39 -20.91
C SER A 266 9.09 0.53 -20.68
N ILE A 267 9.74 0.46 -19.51
CA ILE A 267 10.82 1.37 -19.11
C ILE A 267 12.17 0.67 -19.20
N ALA A 268 13.15 1.35 -19.80
CA ALA A 268 14.52 0.85 -19.87
C ALA A 268 15.07 0.54 -18.46
N ARG A 269 15.82 -0.57 -18.32
CA ARG A 269 16.33 -1.11 -17.05
C ARG A 269 17.04 -0.07 -16.18
N ASN A 270 17.79 0.83 -16.78
CA ASN A 270 18.54 1.90 -16.12
C ASN A 270 17.65 3.02 -15.53
N LEU A 271 16.44 3.21 -16.04
CA LEU A 271 15.45 4.19 -15.57
C LEU A 271 14.37 3.58 -14.67
N LEU A 272 14.29 2.24 -14.63
CA LEU A 272 13.25 1.52 -13.90
C LEU A 272 13.21 1.88 -12.40
N ASN A 273 14.37 2.11 -11.78
CA ASN A 273 14.45 2.52 -10.39
C ASN A 273 13.76 3.86 -10.11
N LYS A 274 13.99 4.84 -11.00
CA LYS A 274 13.34 6.16 -10.90
C LYS A 274 11.84 6.04 -11.14
N ALA A 275 11.45 5.30 -12.17
CA ALA A 275 10.06 5.08 -12.51
C ALA A 275 9.28 4.38 -11.36
N THR A 276 9.87 3.33 -10.78
CA THR A 276 9.32 2.65 -9.59
C THR A 276 9.16 3.61 -8.41
N ALA A 277 10.15 4.48 -8.16
CA ALA A 277 10.07 5.46 -7.08
C ALA A 277 8.91 6.45 -7.27
N TYR A 278 8.64 6.91 -8.50
CA TYR A 278 7.48 7.78 -8.77
C TYR A 278 6.15 7.05 -8.53
N VAL A 279 6.02 5.78 -8.94
CA VAL A 279 4.80 5.01 -8.69
C VAL A 279 4.60 4.78 -7.18
N LEU A 280 5.67 4.44 -6.45
CA LEU A 280 5.61 4.30 -4.98
C LEU A 280 5.27 5.61 -4.28
N LEU A 281 5.76 6.75 -4.80
CA LEU A 281 5.35 8.07 -4.31
C LEU A 281 3.85 8.28 -4.51
N GLY A 282 3.31 7.92 -5.68
CA GLY A 282 1.88 7.93 -5.95
C GLY A 282 1.09 7.09 -4.96
N CYS A 283 1.55 5.86 -4.66
CA CYS A 283 0.95 4.97 -3.65
C CYS A 283 0.89 5.65 -2.27
N ASN A 284 2.02 6.20 -1.80
CA ASN A 284 2.08 6.85 -0.49
C ASN A 284 1.22 8.12 -0.42
N LEU A 285 1.18 8.91 -1.50
CA LEU A 285 0.30 10.08 -1.60
C LEU A 285 -1.17 9.66 -1.58
N GLY A 286 -1.55 8.59 -2.29
CA GLY A 286 -2.89 8.04 -2.29
C GLY A 286 -3.38 7.68 -0.89
N SER A 287 -2.55 6.97 -0.12
CA SER A 287 -2.85 6.65 1.28
C SER A 287 -2.94 7.91 2.16
N ALA A 288 -2.01 8.87 2.01
CA ALA A 288 -1.99 10.10 2.80
C ALA A 288 -3.18 11.02 2.52
N ILE A 289 -3.68 11.02 1.28
CA ILE A 289 -4.81 11.87 0.85
C ILE A 289 -6.16 11.23 1.21
N SER A 290 -6.22 9.91 1.44
CA SER A 290 -7.49 9.20 1.67
C SER A 290 -8.38 9.82 2.76
N PRO A 291 -7.90 10.28 3.94
CA PRO A 291 -8.75 10.92 4.92
C PRO A 291 -9.36 12.25 4.43
N TYR A 292 -8.62 12.99 3.61
CA TYR A 292 -9.09 14.26 3.03
C TYR A 292 -10.15 14.01 1.96
N VAL A 293 -9.96 12.99 1.11
CA VAL A 293 -10.98 12.57 0.12
C VAL A 293 -12.25 12.11 0.84
N LEU A 294 -12.11 11.32 1.90
CA LEU A 294 -13.26 10.91 2.73
C LEU A 294 -13.98 12.11 3.33
N LYS A 295 -13.24 13.13 3.81
CA LYS A 295 -13.82 14.37 4.33
C LYS A 295 -14.55 15.15 3.23
N LEU A 296 -13.99 15.27 2.03
CA LEU A 296 -14.65 15.92 0.90
C LEU A 296 -15.93 15.21 0.48
N LEU A 297 -15.91 13.89 0.37
CA LEU A 297 -17.10 13.10 0.06
C LEU A 297 -18.17 13.22 1.14
N ALA A 298 -17.76 13.29 2.42
CA ALA A 298 -18.65 13.48 3.56
C ALA A 298 -19.33 14.86 3.58
N LEU A 299 -18.84 15.87 2.85
CA LEU A 299 -19.55 17.16 2.68
C LEU A 299 -20.86 17.00 1.90
N ILE A 300 -20.95 16.01 1.01
CA ILE A 300 -22.17 15.70 0.25
C ILE A 300 -23.07 14.77 1.10
N SER A 301 -22.51 13.66 1.57
CA SER A 301 -23.17 12.74 2.50
C SER A 301 -22.14 11.96 3.32
N PRO A 302 -22.25 11.93 4.67
CA PRO A 302 -21.34 11.16 5.51
C PRO A 302 -21.61 9.66 5.49
N SER A 303 -22.64 9.19 4.75
CA SER A 303 -23.06 7.79 4.73
C SER A 303 -21.97 6.88 4.14
N PHE A 304 -21.87 5.68 4.69
CA PHE A 304 -20.99 4.63 4.17
C PHE A 304 -21.29 4.32 2.69
N SER A 305 -22.56 4.18 2.36
CA SER A 305 -23.05 3.87 1.01
C SER A 305 -22.62 4.91 -0.01
N TRP A 306 -22.77 6.20 0.29
CA TRP A 306 -22.41 7.28 -0.63
C TRP A 306 -20.91 7.27 -0.98
N ILE A 307 -20.06 7.08 0.01
CA ILE A 307 -18.62 7.11 -0.17
C ILE A 307 -18.18 6.02 -1.14
N PHE A 308 -18.65 4.78 -0.94
CA PHE A 308 -18.27 3.67 -1.82
C PHE A 308 -18.97 3.73 -3.18
N LEU A 309 -20.16 4.32 -3.27
CA LEU A 309 -20.81 4.63 -4.56
C LEU A 309 -19.96 5.62 -5.38
N ALA A 310 -19.45 6.69 -4.76
CA ALA A 310 -18.60 7.65 -5.44
C ALA A 310 -17.33 6.99 -6.00
N TYR A 311 -16.66 6.14 -5.21
CA TYR A 311 -15.50 5.37 -5.69
C TYR A 311 -15.88 4.39 -6.81
N ALA A 312 -17.05 3.75 -6.74
CA ALA A 312 -17.55 2.87 -7.80
C ALA A 312 -17.75 3.62 -9.12
N ILE A 313 -18.38 4.81 -9.07
CA ILE A 313 -18.57 5.66 -10.25
C ILE A 313 -17.25 6.06 -10.89
N VAL A 314 -16.27 6.54 -10.08
CA VAL A 314 -14.96 6.93 -10.62
C VAL A 314 -14.22 5.74 -11.21
N SER A 315 -14.28 4.57 -10.56
CA SER A 315 -13.67 3.33 -11.07
C SER A 315 -14.32 2.89 -12.40
N PHE A 316 -15.63 3.04 -12.52
CA PHE A 316 -16.36 2.74 -13.74
C PHE A 316 -16.02 3.72 -14.89
N LEU A 317 -15.87 5.01 -14.60
CA LEU A 317 -15.42 5.99 -15.59
C LEU A 317 -13.99 5.69 -16.08
N LEU A 318 -13.09 5.30 -15.19
CA LEU A 318 -11.74 4.86 -15.56
C LEU A 318 -11.78 3.58 -16.42
N PHE A 319 -12.65 2.62 -16.08
CA PHE A 319 -12.89 1.45 -16.95
C PHE A 319 -13.28 1.88 -18.37
N LEU A 320 -14.25 2.77 -18.52
CA LEU A 320 -14.70 3.26 -19.83
C LEU A 320 -13.54 3.91 -20.60
N GLY A 321 -12.73 4.75 -19.94
CA GLY A 321 -11.54 5.37 -20.54
C GLY A 321 -10.53 4.33 -21.04
N PHE A 322 -10.19 3.33 -20.25
CA PHE A 322 -9.27 2.27 -20.65
C PHE A 322 -9.84 1.36 -21.74
N PHE A 323 -11.14 1.07 -21.70
CA PHE A 323 -11.80 0.25 -22.70
C PHE A 323 -11.86 0.92 -24.09
N LEU A 324 -12.17 2.22 -24.12
CA LEU A 324 -12.17 3.00 -25.37
C LEU A 324 -10.76 3.09 -25.96
N ASN A 325 -9.75 3.36 -25.14
CA ASN A 325 -8.35 3.38 -25.60
C ASN A 325 -7.90 2.02 -26.13
N ALA A 326 -8.29 0.92 -25.48
CA ALA A 326 -7.95 -0.43 -25.95
C ALA A 326 -8.63 -0.79 -27.28
N LYS A 327 -9.81 -0.22 -27.57
CA LYS A 327 -10.50 -0.38 -28.88
C LYS A 327 -9.83 0.44 -29.97
N MET A 328 -9.38 1.67 -29.68
CA MET A 328 -8.70 2.53 -30.66
C MET A 328 -7.34 1.97 -31.06
N ALA A 329 -6.56 1.43 -30.12
CA ALA A 329 -5.29 0.79 -30.39
C ALA A 329 -5.36 -0.50 -31.24
N LYS A 330 -6.55 -1.07 -31.45
CA LYS A 330 -6.76 -2.21 -32.35
C LYS A 330 -7.17 -1.81 -33.79
N LYS A 331 -7.51 -0.54 -34.00
CA LYS A 331 -7.94 -0.02 -35.32
C LYS A 331 -6.80 0.63 -36.11
N VAL A 332 -5.63 0.80 -35.49
CA VAL A 332 -4.36 1.22 -36.08
C VAL A 332 -3.42 0.03 -36.16
#